data_59eccba810206469cb3d75bbd1e473f9
#
_entry.id   59eccba810206469cb3d75bbd1e473f9
#
_cell.length_a   1.000
_cell.length_b   1.000
_cell.length_c   1.000
_cell.angle_alpha   90.00
_cell.angle_beta   90.00
_cell.angle_gamma   90.00
#
_symmetry.space_group_name_H-M   'P 1'
#
loop_
_entity.id
_entity.type
_entity.pdbx_description
1 polymer ?
#
loop_
_entity_poly.entity_id
_entity_poly.type
_entity_poly.pdbx_seq_one_letter_code
_entity_poly.pdbx_strand_id
1 'polypeptide(L)'
;MRIRLGAIIVSFFLLALTLAGCGGSSGGGSSNELDMGAASFTQASITLSTGQALHMVDSQDSGGTHMICIGQNGTCDSGASGPSELADPGMAFSPGTTKDVTFSTAGTYHITCTIHPNMNVTITVQ
;
A
#
# COMPACT_ATOMS: atom_id res chain seq x y z
N MET A 1 -18.27 -46.88 66.77
CA MET A 1 -18.46 -46.70 65.35
C MET A 1 -18.47 -45.23 65.00
N ARG A 2 -17.36 -44.69 64.51
CA ARG A 2 -17.18 -43.24 64.33
C ARG A 2 -16.83 -43.00 62.88
N ILE A 3 -17.79 -42.44 62.15
CA ILE A 3 -17.69 -42.08 60.74
C ILE A 3 -16.96 -40.72 60.69
N ARG A 4 -15.80 -40.69 60.04
CA ARG A 4 -15.09 -39.44 59.79
C ARG A 4 -15.47 -38.96 58.37
N LEU A 5 -16.14 -37.84 58.36
CA LEU A 5 -16.47 -37.11 57.16
C LEU A 5 -15.20 -36.45 56.59
N GLY A 6 -14.72 -36.87 55.46
CA GLY A 6 -13.63 -36.24 54.74
C GLY A 6 -14.18 -35.16 53.82
N ALA A 7 -13.75 -33.93 54.05
CA ALA A 7 -14.10 -32.81 53.20
C ALA A 7 -13.30 -32.87 51.90
N ILE A 8 -14.01 -32.99 50.79
CA ILE A 8 -13.44 -32.90 49.44
C ILE A 8 -13.47 -31.42 49.03
N ILE A 9 -12.30 -30.81 48.98
CA ILE A 9 -12.14 -29.47 48.44
C ILE A 9 -12.01 -29.62 46.94
N VAL A 10 -13.06 -29.25 46.21
CA VAL A 10 -13.04 -29.15 44.76
C VAL A 10 -12.51 -27.78 44.42
N SER A 11 -11.23 -27.72 44.01
CA SER A 11 -10.63 -26.53 43.45
C SER A 11 -11.17 -26.33 42.03
N PHE A 12 -12.03 -25.36 41.87
CA PHE A 12 -12.44 -24.87 40.56
C PHE A 12 -11.32 -23.99 39.98
N PHE A 13 -10.54 -24.54 39.07
CA PHE A 13 -9.59 -23.79 38.25
C PHE A 13 -10.38 -23.07 37.17
N LEU A 14 -10.64 -21.78 37.35
CA LEU A 14 -11.19 -20.91 36.31
C LEU A 14 -10.09 -20.68 35.26
N LEU A 15 -10.14 -21.41 34.17
CA LEU A 15 -9.31 -21.18 32.99
C LEU A 15 -9.90 -19.98 32.22
N ALA A 16 -9.34 -18.79 32.45
CA ALA A 16 -9.67 -17.60 31.67
C ALA A 16 -9.08 -17.74 30.26
N LEU A 17 -9.93 -18.11 29.31
CA LEU A 17 -9.59 -18.13 27.90
C LEU A 17 -9.60 -16.70 27.37
N THR A 18 -8.43 -16.05 27.33
CA THR A 18 -8.28 -14.77 26.63
C THR A 18 -8.34 -15.04 25.11
N LEU A 19 -9.47 -14.75 24.51
CA LEU A 19 -9.55 -14.63 23.05
C LEU A 19 -8.76 -13.38 22.66
N ALA A 20 -7.51 -13.56 22.24
CA ALA A 20 -6.81 -12.58 21.45
C ALA A 20 -7.51 -12.51 20.09
N GLY A 21 -8.43 -11.58 19.94
CA GLY A 21 -9.03 -11.25 18.67
C GLY A 21 -7.96 -10.65 17.76
N CYS A 22 -7.36 -11.47 16.88
CA CYS A 22 -6.70 -10.97 15.70
C CYS A 22 -7.76 -10.27 14.85
N GLY A 23 -7.79 -8.94 14.93
CA GLY A 23 -8.50 -8.13 13.96
C GLY A 23 -7.88 -8.38 12.59
N GLY A 24 -8.53 -9.24 11.79
CA GLY A 24 -8.16 -9.46 10.42
C GLY A 24 -8.40 -8.18 9.62
N SER A 25 -7.35 -7.45 9.26
CA SER A 25 -7.42 -6.49 8.18
C SER A 25 -7.51 -7.26 6.86
N SER A 26 -8.72 -7.42 6.38
CA SER A 26 -9.01 -7.88 5.04
C SER A 26 -8.72 -6.75 4.07
N GLY A 27 -7.81 -6.97 3.14
CA GLY A 27 -7.50 -6.03 2.08
C GLY A 27 -6.03 -6.15 1.69
N GLY A 28 -5.66 -7.29 1.12
CA GLY A 28 -4.29 -7.53 0.79
C GLY A 28 -3.92 -7.00 -0.58
N GLY A 29 -3.57 -5.74 -0.69
CA GLY A 29 -2.51 -5.32 -1.58
C GLY A 29 -1.28 -5.15 -0.70
N SER A 30 -0.10 -5.45 -1.17
CA SER A 30 1.12 -5.04 -0.49
C SER A 30 1.02 -3.55 -0.26
N SER A 31 1.23 -3.07 0.96
CA SER A 31 1.02 -1.67 1.32
C SER A 31 1.87 -0.68 0.49
N ASN A 32 2.81 -1.19 -0.30
CA ASN A 32 3.72 -0.46 -1.17
C ASN A 32 3.57 -0.81 -2.67
N GLU A 33 2.45 -1.40 -3.08
CA GLU A 33 2.16 -1.73 -4.47
C GLU A 33 1.15 -0.75 -5.06
N LEU A 34 1.42 -0.29 -6.28
CA LEU A 34 0.55 0.59 -7.05
C LEU A 34 0.23 -0.07 -8.38
N ASP A 35 -0.98 -0.58 -8.50
CA ASP A 35 -1.48 -1.20 -9.72
C ASP A 35 -2.09 -0.18 -10.67
N MET A 36 -1.79 -0.36 -11.96
CA MET A 36 -2.34 0.45 -13.04
C MET A 36 -3.47 -0.31 -13.74
N GLY A 37 -4.65 0.30 -13.76
CA GLY A 37 -5.75 -0.11 -14.62
C GLY A 37 -5.77 0.69 -15.91
N ALA A 38 -6.82 0.52 -16.73
CA ALA A 38 -6.91 1.11 -18.07
C ALA A 38 -6.77 2.65 -18.10
N ALA A 39 -7.31 3.34 -17.08
CA ALA A 39 -7.27 4.81 -17.00
C ALA A 39 -7.31 5.30 -15.54
N SER A 40 -6.95 4.46 -14.59
CA SER A 40 -6.92 4.80 -13.17
C SER A 40 -5.90 3.92 -12.44
N PHE A 41 -5.35 4.44 -11.35
CA PHE A 41 -4.70 3.60 -10.36
C PHE A 41 -5.76 2.87 -9.53
N THR A 42 -5.44 1.69 -9.01
CA THR A 42 -6.35 0.92 -8.16
C THR A 42 -6.47 1.51 -6.77
N GLN A 43 -5.45 2.28 -6.33
CA GLN A 43 -5.44 3.01 -5.06
C GLN A 43 -5.43 4.52 -5.29
N ALA A 44 -6.15 5.25 -4.44
CA ALA A 44 -6.15 6.72 -4.44
C ALA A 44 -4.98 7.30 -3.61
N SER A 45 -4.45 6.52 -2.66
CA SER A 45 -3.34 6.92 -1.81
C SER A 45 -2.57 5.72 -1.27
N ILE A 46 -1.26 5.91 -1.07
CA ILE A 46 -0.35 4.92 -0.48
C ILE A 46 0.53 5.64 0.55
N THR A 47 0.82 4.97 1.67
CA THR A 47 1.77 5.46 2.67
C THR A 47 3.00 4.56 2.65
N LEU A 48 4.18 5.17 2.58
CA LEU A 48 5.48 4.51 2.56
C LEU A 48 6.34 5.00 3.73
N SER A 49 7.27 4.17 4.16
CA SER A 49 8.38 4.63 4.99
C SER A 49 9.48 5.25 4.14
N THR A 50 10.20 6.23 4.68
CA THR A 50 11.37 6.82 4.01
C THR A 50 12.37 5.74 3.61
N GLY A 51 12.78 5.74 2.35
CA GLY A 51 13.67 4.71 1.76
C GLY A 51 12.95 3.45 1.28
N GLN A 52 11.63 3.35 1.47
CA GLN A 52 10.85 2.24 0.93
C GLN A 52 10.62 2.41 -0.57
N ALA A 53 10.68 1.31 -1.30
CA ALA A 53 10.32 1.28 -2.72
C ALA A 53 8.80 1.17 -2.89
N LEU A 54 8.26 1.94 -3.82
CA LEU A 54 6.94 1.74 -4.39
C LEU A 54 7.05 0.77 -5.55
N HIS A 55 6.33 -0.34 -5.47
CA HIS A 55 6.26 -1.35 -6.50
C HIS A 55 5.13 -0.99 -7.46
N MET A 56 5.46 -0.55 -8.66
CA MET A 56 4.51 -0.09 -9.66
C MET A 56 4.27 -1.18 -10.69
N VAL A 57 3.02 -1.60 -10.84
CA VAL A 57 2.62 -2.74 -11.68
C VAL A 57 1.68 -2.27 -12.77
N ASP A 58 2.08 -2.43 -14.03
CA ASP A 58 1.21 -2.29 -15.19
C ASP A 58 0.81 -3.71 -15.64
N SER A 59 -0.38 -4.14 -15.24
CA SER A 59 -0.83 -5.51 -15.52
C SER A 59 -1.01 -5.75 -17.04
N GLN A 60 -0.95 -7.01 -17.46
CA GLN A 60 -1.16 -7.40 -18.87
C GLN A 60 -2.51 -6.90 -19.42
N ASP A 61 -3.51 -6.79 -18.54
CA ASP A 61 -4.87 -6.43 -18.89
C ASP A 61 -5.18 -4.94 -18.60
N SER A 62 -4.15 -4.12 -18.32
CA SER A 62 -4.32 -2.70 -17.99
C SER A 62 -4.95 -1.87 -19.13
N GLY A 63 -4.85 -2.34 -20.35
CA GLY A 63 -5.51 -1.72 -21.51
C GLY A 63 -4.67 -0.68 -22.23
N GLY A 64 -3.41 -0.49 -21.89
CA GLY A 64 -2.57 0.45 -22.62
C GLY A 64 -1.24 0.78 -21.98
N THR A 65 -0.54 1.72 -22.58
CA THR A 65 0.70 2.28 -22.06
C THR A 65 0.41 3.46 -21.14
N HIS A 66 1.27 3.66 -20.13
CA HIS A 66 1.20 4.79 -19.21
C HIS A 66 2.52 5.56 -19.23
N MET A 67 2.43 6.87 -19.01
CA MET A 67 3.58 7.73 -18.76
C MET A 67 3.36 8.38 -17.40
N ILE A 68 4.10 7.94 -16.39
CA ILE A 68 3.87 8.27 -15.00
C ILE A 68 4.94 9.26 -14.51
N CYS A 69 4.50 10.36 -13.92
CA CYS A 69 5.39 11.38 -13.37
C CYS A 69 4.87 11.98 -12.07
N ILE A 70 5.72 12.69 -11.35
CA ILE A 70 5.29 13.58 -10.26
C ILE A 70 4.55 14.75 -10.89
N GLY A 71 3.30 14.96 -10.47
CA GLY A 71 2.41 15.97 -11.01
C GLY A 71 0.96 15.67 -10.73
N GLN A 72 0.05 16.38 -11.38
CA GLN A 72 -1.39 16.23 -11.19
C GLN A 72 -2.16 16.42 -12.50
N ASN A 73 -3.28 15.72 -12.61
CA ASN A 73 -4.25 15.90 -13.70
C ASN A 73 -3.62 15.82 -15.10
N GLY A 74 -2.72 14.86 -15.28
CA GLY A 74 -2.07 14.62 -16.56
C GLY A 74 -0.91 15.55 -16.91
N THR A 75 -0.47 16.38 -15.96
CA THR A 75 0.63 17.32 -16.16
C THR A 75 1.75 17.02 -15.17
N CYS A 76 2.97 16.80 -15.69
CA CYS A 76 4.16 16.67 -14.86
C CYS A 76 4.55 18.03 -14.27
N ASP A 77 5.01 18.02 -13.03
CA ASP A 77 5.59 19.20 -12.37
C ASP A 77 7.11 19.19 -12.59
N SER A 78 7.59 20.05 -13.47
CA SER A 78 9.02 20.17 -13.81
C SER A 78 9.88 20.69 -12.65
N GLY A 79 9.26 21.26 -11.61
CA GLY A 79 9.93 21.74 -10.39
C GLY A 79 9.81 20.79 -9.21
N ALA A 80 9.12 19.66 -9.36
CA ALA A 80 8.88 18.74 -8.27
C ALA A 80 10.18 18.10 -7.75
N SER A 81 10.29 18.02 -6.43
CA SER A 81 11.31 17.21 -5.77
C SER A 81 10.80 15.79 -5.60
N GLY A 82 11.66 14.79 -5.80
CA GLY A 82 11.31 13.37 -5.63
C GLY A 82 12.24 12.44 -6.39
N PRO A 83 11.83 11.17 -6.57
CA PRO A 83 12.59 10.21 -7.37
C PRO A 83 12.80 10.72 -8.80
N SER A 84 14.05 10.69 -9.26
CA SER A 84 14.45 11.18 -10.59
C SER A 84 13.75 10.45 -11.73
N GLU A 85 13.38 9.21 -11.51
CA GLU A 85 12.69 8.36 -12.48
C GLU A 85 11.27 8.87 -12.78
N LEU A 86 10.68 9.58 -11.82
CA LEU A 86 9.35 10.19 -11.94
C LEU A 86 9.39 11.69 -12.25
N ALA A 87 10.59 12.28 -12.44
CA ALA A 87 10.71 13.64 -12.90
C ALA A 87 10.19 13.79 -14.34
N ASP A 88 9.77 15.00 -14.72
CA ASP A 88 9.33 15.31 -16.10
C ASP A 88 10.37 14.84 -17.14
N PRO A 89 10.01 14.10 -18.19
CA PRO A 89 8.67 13.70 -18.65
C PRO A 89 8.08 12.44 -17.97
N GLY A 90 8.78 11.83 -17.04
CA GLY A 90 8.31 10.67 -16.31
C GLY A 90 8.82 9.33 -16.83
N MET A 91 8.20 8.26 -16.33
CA MET A 91 8.55 6.87 -16.57
C MET A 91 7.47 6.19 -17.41
N ALA A 92 7.87 5.56 -18.52
CA ALA A 92 6.95 4.81 -19.38
C ALA A 92 6.70 3.41 -18.83
N PHE A 93 5.44 2.97 -18.90
CA PHE A 93 5.00 1.62 -18.64
C PHE A 93 4.28 1.05 -19.86
N SER A 94 4.42 -0.25 -20.04
CA SER A 94 3.67 -1.03 -21.03
C SER A 94 3.02 -2.23 -20.33
N PRO A 95 1.92 -2.77 -20.85
CA PRO A 95 1.26 -3.92 -20.23
C PRO A 95 2.21 -5.06 -19.89
N GLY A 96 2.14 -5.56 -18.67
CA GLY A 96 3.02 -6.58 -18.11
C GLY A 96 4.34 -6.07 -17.55
N THR A 97 4.55 -4.75 -17.47
CA THR A 97 5.77 -4.17 -16.93
C THR A 97 5.62 -3.87 -15.42
N THR A 98 6.68 -4.15 -14.68
CA THR A 98 6.79 -3.80 -13.27
C THR A 98 8.08 -3.02 -13.04
N LYS A 99 8.02 -1.98 -12.20
CA LYS A 99 9.18 -1.16 -11.82
C LYS A 99 9.09 -0.74 -10.37
N ASP A 100 10.25 -0.65 -9.71
CA ASP A 100 10.40 -0.14 -8.36
C ASP A 100 10.93 1.28 -8.37
N VAL A 101 10.32 2.14 -7.54
CA VAL A 101 10.74 3.54 -7.36
C VAL A 101 10.93 3.81 -5.87
N THR A 102 12.12 4.22 -5.46
CA THR A 102 12.46 4.48 -4.05
C THR A 102 12.24 5.94 -3.68
N PHE A 103 11.47 6.16 -2.62
CA PHE A 103 11.24 7.49 -2.05
C PHE A 103 12.17 7.72 -0.84
N SER A 104 13.26 8.44 -1.06
CA SER A 104 14.30 8.66 -0.04
C SER A 104 14.04 9.84 0.89
N THR A 105 13.03 10.66 0.62
CA THR A 105 12.71 11.86 1.41
C THR A 105 11.26 11.80 1.86
N ALA A 106 11.02 12.09 3.14
CA ALA A 106 9.67 12.22 3.68
C ALA A 106 8.93 13.39 3.02
N GLY A 107 7.64 13.21 2.76
CA GLY A 107 6.81 14.23 2.12
C GLY A 107 5.57 13.65 1.47
N THR A 108 4.80 14.51 0.82
CA THR A 108 3.62 14.15 0.04
C THR A 108 3.92 14.36 -1.43
N TYR A 109 3.74 13.32 -2.23
CA TYR A 109 3.98 13.33 -3.66
C TYR A 109 2.69 13.02 -4.39
N HIS A 110 2.35 13.85 -5.36
CA HIS A 110 1.25 13.60 -6.27
C HIS A 110 1.80 12.95 -7.53
N ILE A 111 1.23 11.85 -7.93
CA ILE A 111 1.64 11.09 -9.10
C ILE A 111 0.48 11.05 -10.08
N THR A 112 0.78 11.29 -11.35
CA THR A 112 -0.23 11.30 -12.42
C THR A 112 0.27 10.56 -13.66
N CYS A 113 -0.67 10.17 -14.50
CA CYS A 113 -0.39 9.67 -15.86
C CYS A 113 -0.66 10.76 -16.87
N THR A 114 0.30 11.08 -17.74
CA THR A 114 0.11 12.12 -18.76
C THR A 114 -0.79 11.69 -19.92
N ILE A 115 -0.97 10.38 -20.11
CA ILE A 115 -1.85 9.81 -21.15
C ILE A 115 -3.31 9.77 -20.67
N HIS A 116 -3.53 9.58 -19.36
CA HIS A 116 -4.85 9.47 -18.73
C HIS A 116 -4.99 10.50 -17.61
N PRO A 117 -5.42 11.74 -17.88
CA PRO A 117 -5.36 12.86 -16.92
C PRO A 117 -6.10 12.62 -15.58
N ASN A 118 -7.09 11.73 -15.56
CA ASN A 118 -7.82 11.39 -14.33
C ASN A 118 -7.12 10.32 -13.47
N MET A 119 -6.02 9.76 -13.96
CA MET A 119 -5.23 8.74 -13.27
C MET A 119 -4.24 9.42 -12.32
N ASN A 120 -4.65 9.58 -11.07
CA ASN A 120 -3.91 10.28 -10.03
C ASN A 120 -3.85 9.45 -8.74
N VAL A 121 -2.72 9.51 -8.02
CA VAL A 121 -2.53 8.92 -6.70
C VAL A 121 -1.68 9.82 -5.83
N THR A 122 -1.92 9.80 -4.52
CA THR A 122 -1.11 10.52 -3.53
C THR A 122 -0.23 9.53 -2.78
N ILE A 123 1.09 9.76 -2.77
CA ILE A 123 2.05 8.98 -2.01
C ILE A 123 2.50 9.82 -0.82
N THR A 124 2.28 9.30 0.39
CA THR A 124 2.76 9.92 1.63
C THR A 124 3.95 9.11 2.14
N VAL A 125 5.10 9.77 2.30
CA VAL A 125 6.35 9.16 2.79
C VAL A 125 6.67 9.73 4.18
N GLN A 126 6.88 8.85 5.17
CA GLN A 126 7.11 9.21 6.57
C GLN A 126 8.17 8.36 7.26
#